data_48d6c3484e4bdcbdc687728cae6eece4
#
_entry.id   48d6c3484e4bdcbdc687728cae6eece4
#
_cell.length_a   1.000
_cell.length_b   1.000
_cell.length_c   1.000
_cell.angle_alpha   90.00
_cell.angle_beta   90.00
_cell.angle_gamma   90.00
#
_symmetry.space_group_name_H-M   'P 1'
#
loop_
_entity.id
_entity.type
_entity.pdbx_description
1 polymer ?
#
loop_
_entity_poly.entity_id
_entity_poly.type
_entity_poly.pdbx_seq_one_letter_code
_entity_poly.pdbx_strand_id
1 'polypeptide(L)'
;MRKPSLMISLNGSLAGPGRTVGGGDAVLFKFIRLSNSRPDVLIPKSAQSFITNHGRLFFTKDTGPLTMVGILWLFGVRIIQGIAWSFRNRQKYDLALAASPFGVDVLPVWFWKARRKGAVVYHLIPKRKPINLATRIRFGLAALEQWITLKILRVACDFIIAGNEHTQRQIEQLMPGKSIFILPAGFDAAVIDMVPAQAKDPNLGCFLGRLVSQKGIFDLLKVMAELSRSHPEFRLVMAGSGPEMDFFIAEMQRLKLTNIQLAGFISESEKFALLKKAKYFFFPSYEEGWGIALAEALYCECLCICYELPHYRSIFGEFPIYARLGDPTDFTRAFRQSSEVSPEQKKFLCQYDDPLVMQRFLEHLTALAQTSKS
;
A
#
# COMPACT_ATOMS: atom_id res chain seq x y z
N MET A 1 -22.57 -17.05 13.93
CA MET A 1 -23.23 -15.94 13.20
C MET A 1 -23.20 -16.21 11.71
N ARG A 2 -24.27 -15.87 10.95
CA ARG A 2 -24.29 -15.98 9.49
C ARG A 2 -23.32 -14.94 8.91
N LYS A 3 -22.38 -15.36 8.04
CA LYS A 3 -21.47 -14.45 7.35
C LYS A 3 -22.22 -13.54 6.39
N PRO A 4 -21.88 -12.23 6.30
CA PRO A 4 -22.56 -11.33 5.39
C PRO A 4 -22.26 -11.70 3.94
N SER A 5 -23.24 -11.57 3.08
CA SER A 5 -23.03 -11.60 1.64
C SER A 5 -22.34 -10.32 1.19
N LEU A 6 -21.16 -10.44 0.59
CA LEU A 6 -20.26 -9.34 0.29
C LEU A 6 -19.99 -9.25 -1.20
N MET A 7 -20.04 -8.03 -1.73
CA MET A 7 -19.57 -7.65 -3.05
C MET A 7 -18.38 -6.70 -2.93
N ILE A 8 -17.29 -6.97 -3.66
CA ILE A 8 -16.09 -6.12 -3.68
C ILE A 8 -15.83 -5.64 -5.12
N SER A 9 -15.65 -4.32 -5.30
CA SER A 9 -15.15 -3.75 -6.54
C SER A 9 -13.66 -3.51 -6.47
N LEU A 10 -12.87 -4.31 -7.17
CA LEU A 10 -11.43 -4.17 -7.44
C LEU A 10 -11.19 -3.76 -8.90
N ASN A 11 -12.10 -3.00 -9.45
CA ASN A 11 -12.17 -2.65 -10.87
C ASN A 11 -11.03 -1.69 -11.31
N GLY A 12 -10.47 -0.93 -10.36
CA GLY A 12 -9.30 -0.07 -10.54
C GLY A 12 -7.97 -0.80 -10.57
N SER A 13 -7.93 -2.09 -10.21
CA SER A 13 -6.69 -2.85 -10.14
C SER A 13 -5.99 -2.91 -11.50
N LEU A 14 -4.67 -2.65 -11.48
CA LEU A 14 -3.77 -2.84 -12.62
C LEU A 14 -2.89 -4.08 -12.44
N ALA A 15 -3.20 -4.92 -11.46
CA ALA A 15 -2.51 -6.18 -11.23
C ALA A 15 -2.62 -7.11 -12.46
N GLY A 16 -1.58 -7.87 -12.73
CA GLY A 16 -1.51 -8.80 -13.85
C GLY A 16 -0.14 -9.48 -13.93
N PRO A 17 0.03 -10.48 -14.79
CA PRO A 17 1.31 -11.13 -14.96
C PRO A 17 2.45 -10.13 -15.23
N GLY A 18 3.55 -10.23 -14.46
CA GLY A 18 4.69 -9.32 -14.56
C GLY A 18 4.46 -7.88 -14.08
N ARG A 19 3.39 -7.62 -13.34
CA ARG A 19 3.08 -6.31 -12.78
C ARG A 19 3.04 -6.34 -11.26
N THR A 20 3.48 -5.26 -10.64
CA THR A 20 3.41 -5.09 -9.19
C THR A 20 1.98 -4.78 -8.75
N VAL A 21 1.55 -5.42 -7.67
CA VAL A 21 0.27 -5.12 -7.01
C VAL A 21 0.43 -3.84 -6.18
N GLY A 22 -0.51 -2.91 -6.30
CA GLY A 22 -0.56 -1.73 -5.43
C GLY A 22 -0.85 -2.11 -3.98
N GLY A 23 -0.31 -1.34 -3.01
CA GLY A 23 -0.48 -1.67 -1.59
C GLY A 23 -1.95 -1.77 -1.15
N GLY A 24 -2.85 -0.94 -1.68
CA GLY A 24 -4.28 -1.02 -1.39
C GLY A 24 -4.93 -2.29 -1.94
N ASP A 25 -4.62 -2.66 -3.19
CA ASP A 25 -5.11 -3.90 -3.80
C ASP A 25 -4.61 -5.13 -3.02
N ALA A 26 -3.34 -5.11 -2.59
CA ALA A 26 -2.73 -6.22 -1.85
C ALA A 26 -3.50 -6.54 -0.57
N VAL A 27 -3.95 -5.53 0.17
CA VAL A 27 -4.73 -5.74 1.40
C VAL A 27 -6.07 -6.42 1.11
N LEU A 28 -6.77 -6.01 0.05
CA LEU A 28 -8.05 -6.64 -0.31
C LEU A 28 -7.87 -8.02 -0.93
N PHE A 29 -6.81 -8.27 -1.69
CA PHE A 29 -6.45 -9.62 -2.13
C PHE A 29 -6.19 -10.55 -0.92
N LYS A 30 -5.45 -10.07 0.10
CA LYS A 30 -5.25 -10.80 1.35
C LYS A 30 -6.58 -11.07 2.06
N PHE A 31 -7.45 -10.06 2.16
CA PHE A 31 -8.78 -10.24 2.75
C PHE A 31 -9.59 -11.31 2.03
N ILE A 32 -9.65 -11.29 0.70
CA ILE A 32 -10.38 -12.28 -0.09
C ILE A 32 -9.79 -13.67 0.13
N ARG A 33 -8.46 -13.79 0.14
CA ARG A 33 -7.74 -15.05 0.34
C ARG A 33 -7.98 -15.66 1.73
N LEU A 34 -7.89 -14.82 2.77
CA LEU A 34 -7.93 -15.26 4.17
C LEU A 34 -9.35 -15.30 4.75
N SER A 35 -10.28 -14.50 4.18
CA SER A 35 -11.67 -14.53 4.64
C SER A 35 -12.39 -15.77 4.11
N ASN A 36 -13.07 -16.47 5.00
CA ASN A 36 -13.97 -17.55 4.57
C ASN A 36 -15.34 -17.01 4.06
N SER A 37 -15.46 -15.73 3.71
CA SER A 37 -16.73 -15.09 3.31
C SER A 37 -17.09 -15.33 1.85
N ARG A 38 -16.12 -15.72 1.01
CA ARG A 38 -16.27 -15.91 -0.44
C ARG A 38 -17.01 -14.76 -1.12
N PRO A 39 -16.47 -13.54 -1.09
CA PRO A 39 -17.12 -12.38 -1.70
C PRO A 39 -17.27 -12.55 -3.20
N ASP A 40 -18.35 -12.01 -3.77
CA ASP A 40 -18.43 -11.79 -5.21
C ASP A 40 -17.53 -10.61 -5.57
N VAL A 41 -16.81 -10.68 -6.69
CA VAL A 41 -15.77 -9.68 -7.01
C VAL A 41 -15.91 -9.17 -8.44
N LEU A 42 -15.94 -7.85 -8.60
CA LEU A 42 -15.78 -7.16 -9.87
C LEU A 42 -14.30 -6.84 -10.08
N ILE A 43 -13.69 -7.39 -11.13
CA ILE A 43 -12.24 -7.36 -11.31
C ILE A 43 -11.83 -7.46 -12.79
N PRO A 44 -10.71 -6.87 -13.23
CA PRO A 44 -10.14 -7.17 -14.52
C PRO A 44 -9.68 -8.63 -14.61
N LYS A 45 -9.86 -9.26 -15.76
CA LYS A 45 -9.48 -10.66 -15.95
C LYS A 45 -8.00 -10.94 -15.66
N SER A 46 -7.13 -9.99 -16.00
CA SER A 46 -5.68 -10.08 -15.72
C SER A 46 -5.32 -10.20 -14.24
N ALA A 47 -6.18 -9.72 -13.35
CA ALA A 47 -5.95 -9.78 -11.90
C ALA A 47 -6.57 -11.02 -11.24
N GLN A 48 -7.23 -11.90 -12.00
CA GLN A 48 -7.88 -13.10 -11.48
C GLN A 48 -6.92 -14.01 -10.69
N SER A 49 -5.68 -14.15 -11.15
CA SER A 49 -4.69 -15.02 -10.50
C SER A 49 -4.28 -14.60 -9.09
N PHE A 50 -4.58 -13.35 -8.70
CA PHE A 50 -4.26 -12.83 -7.37
C PHE A 50 -5.35 -13.10 -6.33
N ILE A 51 -6.52 -13.59 -6.76
CA ILE A 51 -7.62 -13.88 -5.85
C ILE A 51 -7.94 -15.37 -5.83
N THR A 52 -8.07 -15.89 -4.63
CA THR A 52 -8.54 -17.24 -4.33
C THR A 52 -9.70 -17.12 -3.35
N ASN A 53 -10.43 -18.18 -3.09
CA ASN A 53 -11.50 -18.18 -2.07
C ASN A 53 -12.60 -17.12 -2.29
N HIS A 54 -12.98 -16.89 -3.56
CA HIS A 54 -14.02 -15.96 -3.96
C HIS A 54 -15.36 -16.66 -4.26
N GLY A 55 -16.45 -15.88 -4.37
CA GLY A 55 -17.73 -16.28 -4.93
C GLY A 55 -17.72 -16.14 -6.45
N ARG A 56 -18.70 -15.39 -7.00
CA ARG A 56 -18.76 -15.13 -8.45
C ARG A 56 -17.76 -14.03 -8.84
N LEU A 57 -17.20 -14.16 -10.03
CA LEU A 57 -16.35 -13.13 -10.64
C LEU A 57 -17.12 -12.41 -11.74
N PHE A 58 -17.06 -11.08 -11.71
CA PHE A 58 -17.57 -10.20 -12.75
C PHE A 58 -16.37 -9.54 -13.43
N PHE A 59 -16.11 -9.94 -14.67
CA PHE A 59 -14.94 -9.47 -15.38
C PHE A 59 -15.19 -8.18 -16.13
N THR A 60 -14.22 -7.28 -16.04
CA THR A 60 -14.13 -6.07 -16.85
C THR A 60 -12.93 -6.14 -17.78
N LYS A 61 -12.79 -5.13 -18.65
CA LYS A 61 -11.75 -5.09 -19.67
C LYS A 61 -10.36 -5.20 -19.03
N ASP A 62 -9.52 -6.02 -19.66
CA ASP A 62 -8.12 -6.15 -19.28
C ASP A 62 -7.31 -4.88 -19.50
N THR A 63 -6.09 -4.88 -18.96
CA THR A 63 -5.17 -3.78 -19.13
C THR A 63 -4.86 -3.53 -20.61
N GLY A 64 -4.96 -2.25 -21.01
CA GLY A 64 -4.52 -1.74 -22.30
C GLY A 64 -3.14 -1.06 -22.21
N PRO A 65 -2.75 -0.28 -23.22
CA PRO A 65 -1.53 0.53 -23.18
C PRO A 65 -1.52 1.42 -21.94
N LEU A 66 -0.39 1.44 -21.20
CA LEU A 66 -0.22 2.26 -20.00
C LEU A 66 0.09 3.74 -20.33
N THR A 67 -0.28 4.22 -21.51
CA THR A 67 -0.30 5.64 -21.82
C THR A 67 -1.40 6.34 -21.00
N MET A 68 -1.25 7.63 -20.79
CA MET A 68 -2.25 8.39 -20.02
C MET A 68 -3.66 8.29 -20.61
N VAL A 69 -3.77 8.48 -21.92
CA VAL A 69 -5.05 8.37 -22.64
C VAL A 69 -5.61 6.95 -22.56
N GLY A 70 -4.74 5.93 -22.70
CA GLY A 70 -5.11 4.52 -22.61
C GLY A 70 -5.66 4.15 -21.23
N ILE A 71 -5.08 4.68 -20.14
CA ILE A 71 -5.57 4.44 -18.78
C ILE A 71 -6.92 5.11 -18.54
N LEU A 72 -7.08 6.36 -18.95
CA LEU A 72 -8.35 7.09 -18.81
C LEU A 72 -9.48 6.39 -19.59
N TRP A 73 -9.21 5.99 -20.83
CA TRP A 73 -10.15 5.23 -21.62
C TRP A 73 -10.49 3.88 -20.99
N LEU A 74 -9.48 3.15 -20.52
CA LEU A 74 -9.64 1.86 -19.85
C LEU A 74 -10.54 1.98 -18.62
N PHE A 75 -10.30 2.99 -17.78
CA PHE A 75 -11.12 3.22 -16.58
C PHE A 75 -12.56 3.63 -16.96
N GLY A 76 -12.75 4.46 -17.98
CA GLY A 76 -14.07 4.77 -18.51
C GLY A 76 -14.85 3.53 -18.95
N VAL A 77 -14.20 2.64 -19.72
CA VAL A 77 -14.81 1.37 -20.16
C VAL A 77 -15.15 0.48 -18.96
N ARG A 78 -14.23 0.36 -17.98
CA ARG A 78 -14.45 -0.45 -16.79
C ARG A 78 -15.58 0.08 -15.91
N ILE A 79 -15.72 1.39 -15.78
CA ILE A 79 -16.86 2.03 -15.08
C ILE A 79 -18.17 1.60 -15.73
N ILE A 80 -18.29 1.78 -17.05
CA ILE A 80 -19.49 1.41 -17.80
C ILE A 80 -19.82 -0.08 -17.65
N GLN A 81 -18.82 -0.94 -17.79
CA GLN A 81 -18.99 -2.39 -17.60
C GLN A 81 -19.40 -2.75 -16.16
N GLY A 82 -18.77 -2.13 -15.16
CA GLY A 82 -19.12 -2.36 -13.75
C GLY A 82 -20.55 -1.92 -13.41
N ILE A 83 -21.00 -0.78 -13.93
CA ILE A 83 -22.37 -0.31 -13.80
C ILE A 83 -23.33 -1.26 -14.54
N ALA A 84 -23.01 -1.69 -15.76
CA ALA A 84 -23.83 -2.65 -16.50
C ALA A 84 -23.98 -3.99 -15.74
N TRP A 85 -22.92 -4.48 -15.11
CA TRP A 85 -22.99 -5.65 -14.24
C TRP A 85 -23.89 -5.43 -13.02
N SER A 86 -23.89 -4.24 -12.42
CA SER A 86 -24.75 -3.92 -11.28
C SER A 86 -26.24 -3.98 -11.63
N PHE A 87 -26.61 -3.59 -12.84
CA PHE A 87 -28.00 -3.68 -13.32
C PHE A 87 -28.40 -5.10 -13.73
N ARG A 88 -27.48 -5.87 -14.31
CA ARG A 88 -27.72 -7.27 -14.72
C ARG A 88 -27.80 -8.21 -13.53
N ASN A 89 -27.07 -7.92 -12.45
CA ASN A 89 -27.07 -8.75 -11.26
C ASN A 89 -28.25 -8.41 -10.34
N ARG A 90 -29.21 -9.33 -10.24
CA ARG A 90 -30.41 -9.17 -9.39
C ARG A 90 -30.17 -9.48 -7.91
N GLN A 91 -28.99 -10.02 -7.56
CA GLN A 91 -28.68 -10.37 -6.17
C GLN A 91 -28.59 -9.11 -5.31
N LYS A 92 -29.18 -9.19 -4.11
CA LYS A 92 -28.99 -8.19 -3.05
C LYS A 92 -27.90 -8.67 -2.11
N TYR A 93 -26.97 -7.76 -1.78
CA TYR A 93 -25.88 -8.02 -0.84
C TYR A 93 -26.16 -7.36 0.50
N ASP A 94 -25.59 -7.91 1.57
CA ASP A 94 -25.56 -7.22 2.85
C ASP A 94 -24.61 -6.02 2.77
N LEU A 95 -23.45 -6.22 2.12
CA LEU A 95 -22.40 -5.20 1.98
C LEU A 95 -21.89 -5.13 0.54
N ALA A 96 -21.60 -3.91 0.06
CA ALA A 96 -20.79 -3.68 -1.14
C ALA A 96 -19.64 -2.72 -0.84
N LEU A 97 -18.43 -3.09 -1.25
CA LEU A 97 -17.20 -2.39 -0.90
C LEU A 97 -16.43 -1.96 -2.15
N ALA A 98 -16.13 -0.67 -2.27
CA ALA A 98 -15.18 -0.15 -3.25
C ALA A 98 -13.74 -0.28 -2.70
N ALA A 99 -12.85 -0.87 -3.50
CA ALA A 99 -11.47 -1.13 -3.10
C ALA A 99 -10.59 0.13 -3.04
N SER A 100 -11.03 1.21 -3.66
CA SER A 100 -10.31 2.48 -3.69
C SER A 100 -11.26 3.67 -3.69
N PRO A 101 -10.77 4.89 -3.40
CA PRO A 101 -11.58 6.11 -3.47
C PRO A 101 -11.67 6.69 -4.90
N PHE A 102 -11.53 5.86 -5.93
CA PHE A 102 -11.60 6.28 -7.33
C PHE A 102 -12.91 5.88 -7.97
N GLY A 103 -13.37 6.66 -8.96
CA GLY A 103 -14.65 6.44 -9.64
C GLY A 103 -14.77 5.07 -10.26
N VAL A 104 -13.68 4.48 -10.71
CA VAL A 104 -13.64 3.14 -11.28
C VAL A 104 -14.11 2.03 -10.32
N ASP A 105 -13.92 2.20 -9.01
CA ASP A 105 -14.42 1.30 -7.97
C ASP A 105 -15.72 1.79 -7.35
N VAL A 106 -15.83 3.09 -7.10
CA VAL A 106 -16.95 3.69 -6.36
C VAL A 106 -18.24 3.72 -7.19
N LEU A 107 -18.17 4.08 -8.46
CA LEU A 107 -19.38 4.19 -9.29
C LEU A 107 -20.08 2.84 -9.49
N PRO A 108 -19.42 1.73 -9.80
CA PRO A 108 -20.06 0.42 -9.78
C PRO A 108 -20.75 0.11 -8.45
N VAL A 109 -20.05 0.32 -7.30
CA VAL A 109 -20.60 0.06 -5.97
C VAL A 109 -21.85 0.91 -5.69
N TRP A 110 -21.87 2.16 -6.15
CA TRP A 110 -23.06 3.01 -5.99
C TRP A 110 -24.32 2.40 -6.58
N PHE A 111 -24.22 1.75 -7.74
CA PHE A 111 -25.36 1.14 -8.43
C PHE A 111 -25.66 -0.30 -7.97
N TRP A 112 -24.74 -0.98 -7.28
CA TRP A 112 -24.99 -2.33 -6.76
C TRP A 112 -26.08 -2.33 -5.68
N LYS A 113 -26.91 -3.37 -5.71
CA LYS A 113 -27.99 -3.55 -4.72
C LYS A 113 -27.38 -4.12 -3.42
N ALA A 114 -27.04 -3.26 -2.51
CA ALA A 114 -26.53 -3.65 -1.20
C ALA A 114 -27.23 -2.87 -0.09
N ARG A 115 -27.36 -3.52 1.08
CA ARG A 115 -27.95 -2.91 2.27
C ARG A 115 -27.07 -1.77 2.79
N ARG A 116 -25.75 -1.98 2.81
CA ARG A 116 -24.77 -0.98 3.16
C ARG A 116 -23.63 -0.93 2.14
N LYS A 117 -23.08 0.22 1.93
CA LYS A 117 -22.01 0.47 0.96
C LYS A 117 -20.85 1.16 1.65
N GLY A 118 -19.64 0.74 1.33
CA GLY A 118 -18.42 1.33 1.87
C GLY A 118 -17.35 1.51 0.82
N ALA A 119 -16.31 2.25 1.19
CA ALA A 119 -15.12 2.41 0.36
C ALA A 119 -13.86 2.37 1.22
N VAL A 120 -12.79 1.84 0.65
CA VAL A 120 -11.46 1.82 1.27
C VAL A 120 -10.68 3.03 0.81
N VAL A 121 -10.13 3.77 1.77
CA VAL A 121 -9.28 4.95 1.55
C VAL A 121 -8.00 4.78 2.36
N TYR A 122 -7.01 4.08 1.80
CA TYR A 122 -5.73 3.88 2.49
C TYR A 122 -4.90 5.15 2.59
N HIS A 123 -4.98 6.01 1.59
CA HIS A 123 -4.33 7.33 1.59
C HIS A 123 -5.05 8.25 0.61
N LEU A 124 -4.94 9.54 0.85
CA LEU A 124 -5.29 10.55 -0.15
C LEU A 124 -4.11 10.76 -1.09
N ILE A 125 -4.39 11.24 -2.32
CA ILE A 125 -3.33 11.48 -3.29
C ILE A 125 -2.30 12.44 -2.71
N PRO A 126 -1.01 12.10 -2.86
CA PRO A 126 0.10 12.84 -2.29
C PRO A 126 0.13 14.31 -2.73
N LYS A 127 0.52 15.19 -1.80
CA LYS A 127 0.75 16.61 -2.10
C LYS A 127 2.09 16.82 -2.83
N ARG A 128 3.07 15.92 -2.64
CA ARG A 128 4.39 16.03 -3.30
C ARG A 128 4.29 15.62 -4.76
N LYS A 129 4.62 16.57 -5.64
CA LYS A 129 4.59 16.36 -7.11
C LYS A 129 5.83 15.59 -7.56
N PRO A 130 5.70 14.58 -8.44
CA PRO A 130 6.83 13.92 -9.08
C PRO A 130 7.72 14.89 -9.85
N ILE A 131 8.98 14.52 -10.08
CA ILE A 131 9.94 15.34 -10.83
C ILE A 131 9.56 15.39 -12.31
N ASN A 132 9.19 14.25 -12.88
CA ASN A 132 8.84 14.13 -14.30
C ASN A 132 7.49 14.81 -14.62
N LEU A 133 7.48 15.67 -15.67
CA LEU A 133 6.29 16.44 -16.08
C LEU A 133 5.09 15.53 -16.43
N ALA A 134 5.31 14.46 -17.19
CA ALA A 134 4.23 13.53 -17.56
C ALA A 134 3.59 12.88 -16.32
N THR A 135 4.41 12.49 -15.35
CA THR A 135 3.96 11.94 -14.07
C THR A 135 3.23 13.01 -13.24
N ARG A 136 3.67 14.28 -13.28
CA ARG A 136 2.96 15.40 -12.60
C ARG A 136 1.57 15.62 -13.17
N ILE A 137 1.39 15.57 -14.49
CA ILE A 137 0.07 15.68 -15.13
C ILE A 137 -0.84 14.52 -14.68
N ARG A 138 -0.34 13.29 -14.70
CA ARG A 138 -1.09 12.10 -14.24
C ARG A 138 -1.54 12.25 -12.79
N PHE A 139 -0.66 12.72 -11.91
CA PHE A 139 -0.99 12.98 -10.51
C PHE A 139 -2.05 14.08 -10.35
N GLY A 140 -1.97 15.16 -11.15
CA GLY A 140 -2.97 16.21 -11.13
C GLY A 140 -4.37 15.72 -11.53
N LEU A 141 -4.44 14.90 -12.58
CA LEU A 141 -5.70 14.29 -13.02
C LEU A 141 -6.26 13.31 -11.98
N ALA A 142 -5.40 12.46 -11.41
CA ALA A 142 -5.81 11.54 -10.37
C ALA A 142 -6.27 12.26 -9.09
N ALA A 143 -5.63 13.38 -8.72
CA ALA A 143 -6.04 14.22 -7.60
C ALA A 143 -7.40 14.87 -7.85
N LEU A 144 -7.64 15.36 -9.06
CA LEU A 144 -8.94 15.93 -9.46
C LEU A 144 -10.03 14.84 -9.43
N GLU A 145 -9.75 13.67 -10.00
CA GLU A 145 -10.68 12.53 -9.95
C GLU A 145 -10.98 12.13 -8.51
N GLN A 146 -9.96 11.97 -7.67
CA GLN A 146 -10.17 11.63 -6.26
C GLN A 146 -11.00 12.71 -5.54
N TRP A 147 -10.75 13.99 -5.79
CA TRP A 147 -11.52 15.07 -5.19
C TRP A 147 -13.00 15.01 -5.57
N ILE A 148 -13.30 14.74 -6.86
CA ILE A 148 -14.68 14.55 -7.34
C ILE A 148 -15.30 13.33 -6.66
N THR A 149 -14.57 12.20 -6.64
CA THR A 149 -15.07 10.93 -6.11
C THR A 149 -15.30 10.99 -4.61
N LEU A 150 -14.48 11.73 -3.85
CA LEU A 150 -14.71 11.95 -2.42
C LEU A 150 -16.05 12.68 -2.15
N LYS A 151 -16.48 13.58 -3.02
CA LYS A 151 -17.82 14.19 -2.93
C LYS A 151 -18.92 13.17 -3.21
N ILE A 152 -18.71 12.28 -4.17
CA ILE A 152 -19.63 11.17 -4.47
C ILE A 152 -19.70 10.20 -3.29
N LEU A 153 -18.56 9.83 -2.70
CA LEU A 153 -18.48 8.94 -1.53
C LEU A 153 -19.31 9.45 -0.34
N ARG A 154 -19.38 10.75 -0.17
CA ARG A 154 -20.19 11.36 0.89
C ARG A 154 -21.67 10.94 0.81
N VAL A 155 -22.18 10.73 -0.40
CA VAL A 155 -23.58 10.35 -0.67
C VAL A 155 -23.72 8.84 -0.94
N ALA A 156 -22.76 8.26 -1.67
CA ALA A 156 -22.84 6.89 -2.19
C ALA A 156 -22.50 5.82 -1.14
N CYS A 157 -21.74 6.17 -0.10
CA CYS A 157 -21.26 5.21 0.90
C CYS A 157 -21.81 5.50 2.29
N ASP A 158 -22.15 4.45 3.02
CA ASP A 158 -22.62 4.50 4.41
C ASP A 158 -21.42 4.58 5.38
N PHE A 159 -20.26 4.00 5.01
CA PHE A 159 -19.06 3.97 5.85
C PHE A 159 -17.78 4.03 5.00
N ILE A 160 -16.67 4.39 5.63
CA ILE A 160 -15.33 4.44 5.03
C ILE A 160 -14.37 3.59 5.87
N ILE A 161 -13.44 2.94 5.19
CA ILE A 161 -12.32 2.21 5.79
C ILE A 161 -11.05 3.02 5.54
N ALA A 162 -10.42 3.51 6.60
CA ALA A 162 -9.15 4.25 6.54
C ALA A 162 -7.98 3.31 6.86
N GLY A 163 -6.81 3.55 6.26
CA GLY A 163 -5.61 2.76 6.52
C GLY A 163 -4.93 3.08 7.85
N ASN A 164 -5.16 4.28 8.40
CA ASN A 164 -4.53 4.77 9.61
C ASN A 164 -5.31 5.97 10.19
N GLU A 165 -4.97 6.38 11.42
CA GLU A 165 -5.62 7.50 12.12
C GLU A 165 -5.46 8.85 11.41
N HIS A 166 -4.31 9.09 10.76
CA HIS A 166 -4.09 10.34 10.03
C HIS A 166 -5.06 10.46 8.85
N THR A 167 -5.21 9.38 8.07
CA THR A 167 -6.17 9.31 6.97
C THR A 167 -7.60 9.41 7.49
N GLN A 168 -7.92 8.77 8.62
CA GLN A 168 -9.23 8.90 9.27
C GLN A 168 -9.55 10.36 9.56
N ARG A 169 -8.66 11.09 10.27
CA ARG A 169 -8.87 12.53 10.60
C ARG A 169 -9.05 13.39 9.35
N GLN A 170 -8.31 13.12 8.28
CA GLN A 170 -8.48 13.83 7.01
C GLN A 170 -9.86 13.58 6.39
N ILE A 171 -10.34 12.33 6.44
CA ILE A 171 -11.67 11.98 5.91
C ILE A 171 -12.77 12.57 6.79
N GLU A 172 -12.63 12.57 8.11
CA GLU A 172 -13.57 13.22 9.05
C GLU A 172 -13.76 14.71 8.74
N GLN A 173 -12.67 15.41 8.43
CA GLN A 173 -12.74 16.83 8.02
C GLN A 173 -13.47 17.01 6.67
N LEU A 174 -13.28 16.08 5.73
CA LEU A 174 -13.90 16.14 4.39
C LEU A 174 -15.37 15.66 4.40
N MET A 175 -15.71 14.73 5.31
CA MET A 175 -17.00 14.06 5.40
C MET A 175 -17.47 13.98 6.88
N PRO A 176 -17.80 15.09 7.52
CA PRO A 176 -18.27 15.09 8.90
C PRO A 176 -19.46 14.15 9.11
N GLY A 177 -19.46 13.40 10.20
CA GLY A 177 -20.53 12.46 10.56
C GLY A 177 -20.54 11.14 9.79
N LYS A 178 -19.56 10.90 8.90
CA LYS A 178 -19.41 9.60 8.24
C LYS A 178 -18.84 8.58 9.23
N SER A 179 -19.39 7.38 9.24
CA SER A 179 -18.81 6.25 9.99
C SER A 179 -17.48 5.86 9.36
N ILE A 180 -16.39 5.92 10.13
CA ILE A 180 -15.05 5.58 9.65
C ILE A 180 -14.42 4.62 10.63
N PHE A 181 -13.80 3.55 10.13
CA PHE A 181 -13.00 2.65 10.94
C PHE A 181 -11.64 2.39 10.31
N ILE A 182 -10.66 2.05 11.13
CA ILE A 182 -9.28 1.82 10.70
C ILE A 182 -9.08 0.35 10.41
N LEU A 183 -8.52 0.06 9.22
CA LEU A 183 -8.00 -1.25 8.86
C LEU A 183 -6.51 -1.11 8.55
N PRO A 184 -5.62 -1.60 9.43
CA PRO A 184 -4.20 -1.71 9.15
C PRO A 184 -3.95 -2.59 7.90
N ALA A 185 -2.85 -2.35 7.20
CA ALA A 185 -2.53 -3.16 6.03
C ALA A 185 -2.07 -4.58 6.39
N GLY A 186 -1.43 -4.75 7.54
CA GLY A 186 -0.88 -6.03 7.99
C GLY A 186 0.29 -6.55 7.17
N PHE A 187 0.88 -7.64 7.61
CA PHE A 187 1.90 -8.43 6.90
C PHE A 187 1.75 -9.92 7.27
N ASP A 188 2.30 -10.81 6.45
CA ASP A 188 2.19 -12.27 6.66
C ASP A 188 3.42 -12.78 7.44
N ALA A 189 3.28 -12.88 8.76
CA ALA A 189 4.33 -13.34 9.64
C ALA A 189 4.77 -14.79 9.31
N ALA A 190 3.82 -15.66 8.95
CA ALA A 190 4.10 -17.05 8.62
C ALA A 190 4.98 -17.16 7.37
N VAL A 191 4.71 -16.37 6.33
CA VAL A 191 5.54 -16.34 5.11
C VAL A 191 6.94 -15.83 5.41
N ILE A 192 7.09 -14.83 6.28
CA ILE A 192 8.40 -14.33 6.72
C ILE A 192 9.16 -15.41 7.48
N ASP A 193 8.49 -16.11 8.37
CA ASP A 193 9.13 -17.11 9.22
C ASP A 193 9.53 -18.40 8.46
N MET A 194 8.94 -18.68 7.28
CA MET A 194 9.37 -19.76 6.40
C MET A 194 10.79 -19.55 5.83
N VAL A 195 11.25 -18.31 5.70
CA VAL A 195 12.60 -18.02 5.23
C VAL A 195 13.59 -18.21 6.39
N PRO A 196 14.67 -19.00 6.23
CA PRO A 196 15.62 -19.24 7.30
C PRO A 196 16.23 -17.96 7.89
N ALA A 197 16.46 -17.97 9.20
CA ALA A 197 17.19 -16.90 9.86
C ALA A 197 18.63 -16.80 9.30
N GLN A 198 19.15 -15.58 9.21
CA GLN A 198 20.50 -15.31 8.74
C GLN A 198 21.20 -14.40 9.75
N ALA A 199 22.54 -14.55 9.85
CA ALA A 199 23.33 -13.60 10.61
C ALA A 199 23.24 -12.21 9.94
N LYS A 200 22.98 -11.19 10.76
CA LYS A 200 22.94 -9.80 10.28
C LYS A 200 24.31 -9.34 9.80
N ASP A 201 24.36 -8.84 8.57
CA ASP A 201 25.55 -8.18 8.03
C ASP A 201 25.58 -6.72 8.53
N PRO A 202 26.55 -6.35 9.37
CA PRO A 202 26.62 -5.02 9.97
C PRO A 202 26.85 -3.90 8.94
N ASN A 203 27.33 -4.23 7.75
CA ASN A 203 27.65 -3.29 6.68
C ASN A 203 26.61 -3.32 5.55
N LEU A 204 25.45 -3.98 5.77
CA LEU A 204 24.40 -4.08 4.78
C LEU A 204 23.16 -3.31 5.19
N GLY A 205 22.80 -2.32 4.37
CA GLY A 205 21.49 -1.70 4.35
C GLY A 205 20.65 -2.21 3.19
N CYS A 206 19.32 -2.14 3.31
CA CYS A 206 18.42 -2.40 2.20
C CYS A 206 17.29 -1.37 2.13
N PHE A 207 16.75 -1.23 0.93
CA PHE A 207 15.55 -0.45 0.59
C PHE A 207 14.63 -1.32 -0.25
N LEU A 208 13.34 -1.28 0.06
CA LEU A 208 12.30 -1.99 -0.70
C LEU A 208 11.22 -1.02 -1.14
N GLY A 209 11.00 -0.89 -2.43
CA GLY A 209 9.92 -0.03 -2.91
C GLY A 209 10.04 0.37 -4.38
N ARG A 210 9.02 1.09 -4.86
CA ARG A 210 9.07 1.66 -6.20
C ARG A 210 10.14 2.76 -6.27
N LEU A 211 10.90 2.77 -7.37
CA LEU A 211 11.90 3.84 -7.60
C LEU A 211 11.20 5.09 -8.14
N VAL A 212 10.66 5.87 -7.20
CA VAL A 212 9.99 7.16 -7.43
C VAL A 212 10.37 8.14 -6.32
N SER A 213 10.38 9.42 -6.64
CA SER A 213 10.78 10.50 -5.72
C SER A 213 9.99 10.55 -4.42
N GLN A 214 8.70 10.11 -4.44
CA GLN A 214 7.89 10.00 -3.22
C GLN A 214 8.43 8.99 -2.21
N LYS A 215 9.24 8.03 -2.64
CA LYS A 215 9.92 7.06 -1.78
C LYS A 215 11.28 7.54 -1.28
N GLY A 216 11.64 8.80 -1.55
CA GLY A 216 12.86 9.43 -1.05
C GLY A 216 14.16 8.87 -1.65
N ILE A 217 14.10 8.20 -2.82
CA ILE A 217 15.27 7.56 -3.42
C ILE A 217 16.43 8.53 -3.68
N PHE A 218 16.14 9.78 -4.03
CA PHE A 218 17.18 10.78 -4.28
C PHE A 218 17.83 11.30 -2.98
N ASP A 219 17.14 11.21 -1.85
CA ASP A 219 17.74 11.50 -0.56
C ASP A 219 18.69 10.38 -0.14
N LEU A 220 18.40 9.11 -0.52
CA LEU A 220 19.34 8.01 -0.30
C LEU A 220 20.67 8.21 -1.04
N LEU A 221 20.68 8.84 -2.22
CA LEU A 221 21.95 9.18 -2.90
C LEU A 221 22.80 10.12 -2.05
N LYS A 222 22.20 11.12 -1.39
CA LYS A 222 22.91 12.04 -0.50
C LYS A 222 23.41 11.32 0.75
N VAL A 223 22.57 10.49 1.36
CA VAL A 223 22.92 9.65 2.52
C VAL A 223 24.07 8.72 2.16
N MET A 224 23.99 8.01 1.04
CA MET A 224 25.04 7.08 0.62
C MET A 224 26.35 7.76 0.22
N ALA A 225 26.29 8.98 -0.34
CA ALA A 225 27.47 9.79 -0.60
C ALA A 225 28.19 10.23 0.69
N GLU A 226 27.44 10.46 1.76
CA GLU A 226 28.04 10.75 3.08
C GLU A 226 28.57 9.48 3.73
N LEU A 227 27.83 8.38 3.68
CA LEU A 227 28.23 7.09 4.25
C LEU A 227 29.45 6.49 3.54
N SER A 228 29.60 6.68 2.22
CA SER A 228 30.79 6.21 1.50
C SER A 228 32.11 6.79 2.03
N ARG A 229 32.06 7.99 2.67
CA ARG A 229 33.24 8.64 3.27
C ARG A 229 33.48 8.19 4.71
N SER A 230 32.43 8.00 5.50
CA SER A 230 32.50 7.69 6.93
C SER A 230 32.44 6.19 7.24
N HIS A 231 31.85 5.40 6.36
CA HIS A 231 31.67 3.95 6.47
C HIS A 231 31.90 3.30 5.09
N PRO A 232 33.16 3.22 4.62
CA PRO A 232 33.47 2.80 3.24
C PRO A 232 33.01 1.37 2.92
N GLU A 233 32.92 0.49 3.92
CA GLU A 233 32.45 -0.89 3.78
C GLU A 233 30.91 -0.99 3.69
N PHE A 234 30.18 0.11 3.99
CA PHE A 234 28.73 0.07 4.01
C PHE A 234 28.16 0.09 2.59
N ARG A 235 27.26 -0.84 2.32
CA ARG A 235 26.56 -0.97 1.04
C ARG A 235 25.06 -0.99 1.21
N LEU A 236 24.36 -0.47 0.23
CA LEU A 236 22.89 -0.45 0.16
C LEU A 236 22.41 -1.30 -1.00
N VAL A 237 21.54 -2.28 -0.74
CA VAL A 237 20.80 -3.02 -1.77
C VAL A 237 19.42 -2.41 -1.91
N MET A 238 19.10 -1.93 -3.12
CA MET A 238 17.81 -1.35 -3.45
C MET A 238 17.02 -2.32 -4.33
N ALA A 239 15.93 -2.86 -3.79
CA ALA A 239 15.05 -3.76 -4.52
C ALA A 239 13.75 -3.05 -4.90
N GLY A 240 13.40 -3.17 -6.18
CA GLY A 240 12.25 -2.58 -6.83
C GLY A 240 12.57 -1.96 -8.16
N SER A 241 11.56 -1.41 -8.81
CA SER A 241 11.66 -0.71 -10.08
C SER A 241 10.72 0.51 -10.09
N GLY A 242 10.87 1.39 -11.05
CA GLY A 242 9.99 2.56 -11.14
C GLY A 242 10.32 3.46 -12.33
N PRO A 243 9.43 4.41 -12.65
CA PRO A 243 9.58 5.29 -13.80
C PRO A 243 10.73 6.30 -13.67
N GLU A 244 11.35 6.43 -12.50
CA GLU A 244 12.47 7.35 -12.27
C GLU A 244 13.81 6.58 -12.14
N MET A 245 13.84 5.29 -12.50
CA MET A 245 15.03 4.44 -12.38
C MET A 245 16.20 4.94 -13.23
N ASP A 246 15.96 5.29 -14.48
CA ASP A 246 17.02 5.78 -15.39
C ASP A 246 17.64 7.09 -14.87
N PHE A 247 16.79 7.99 -14.38
CA PHE A 247 17.24 9.23 -13.77
C PHE A 247 18.03 8.99 -12.47
N PHE A 248 17.59 8.03 -11.66
CA PHE A 248 18.29 7.61 -10.46
C PHE A 248 19.69 7.06 -10.78
N ILE A 249 19.80 6.19 -11.80
CA ILE A 249 21.08 5.63 -12.26
C ILE A 249 22.03 6.73 -12.74
N ALA A 250 21.54 7.66 -13.56
CA ALA A 250 22.33 8.78 -14.04
C ALA A 250 22.89 9.63 -12.89
N GLU A 251 22.07 9.90 -11.88
CA GLU A 251 22.47 10.69 -10.71
C GLU A 251 23.46 9.92 -9.82
N MET A 252 23.27 8.62 -9.64
CA MET A 252 24.20 7.73 -8.94
C MET A 252 25.57 7.74 -9.61
N GLN A 253 25.62 7.66 -10.95
CA GLN A 253 26.86 7.74 -11.75
C GLN A 253 27.52 9.12 -11.64
N ARG A 254 26.73 10.20 -11.71
CA ARG A 254 27.23 11.58 -11.55
C ARG A 254 27.91 11.77 -10.18
N LEU A 255 27.36 11.16 -9.15
CA LEU A 255 27.92 11.20 -7.78
C LEU A 255 29.02 10.14 -7.54
N LYS A 256 29.32 9.31 -8.54
CA LYS A 256 30.34 8.24 -8.49
C LYS A 256 30.10 7.27 -7.32
N LEU A 257 28.85 6.95 -7.03
CA LEU A 257 28.48 6.03 -5.95
C LEU A 257 28.61 4.59 -6.42
N THR A 258 29.50 3.83 -5.77
CA THR A 258 29.73 2.40 -6.05
C THR A 258 29.18 1.47 -4.96
N ASN A 259 28.70 2.05 -3.88
CA ASN A 259 28.20 1.34 -2.70
C ASN A 259 26.66 1.15 -2.72
N ILE A 260 26.01 1.35 -3.87
CA ILE A 260 24.60 1.06 -4.09
C ILE A 260 24.46 -0.04 -5.13
N GLN A 261 23.76 -1.11 -4.78
CA GLN A 261 23.40 -2.21 -5.69
C GLN A 261 21.91 -2.14 -6.02
N LEU A 262 21.56 -2.09 -7.31
CA LEU A 262 20.18 -2.16 -7.78
C LEU A 262 19.84 -3.63 -8.07
N ALA A 263 18.94 -4.21 -7.28
CA ALA A 263 18.52 -5.61 -7.42
C ALA A 263 17.33 -5.79 -8.38
N GLY A 264 16.70 -4.68 -8.82
CA GLY A 264 15.49 -4.77 -9.63
C GLY A 264 14.32 -5.37 -8.85
N PHE A 265 13.39 -6.01 -9.58
CA PHE A 265 12.29 -6.73 -8.93
C PHE A 265 12.80 -8.08 -8.41
N ILE A 266 12.55 -8.35 -7.15
CA ILE A 266 12.91 -9.61 -6.47
C ILE A 266 11.65 -10.35 -6.01
N SER A 267 11.74 -11.65 -5.88
CA SER A 267 10.67 -12.50 -5.36
C SER A 267 10.41 -12.23 -3.86
N GLU A 268 9.28 -12.68 -3.35
CA GLU A 268 8.94 -12.54 -1.92
C GLU A 268 9.95 -13.27 -1.02
N SER A 269 10.41 -14.45 -1.44
CA SER A 269 11.46 -15.20 -0.72
C SER A 269 12.78 -14.45 -0.69
N GLU A 270 13.23 -13.89 -1.81
CA GLU A 270 14.45 -13.07 -1.88
C GLU A 270 14.32 -11.79 -1.06
N LYS A 271 13.13 -11.17 -1.06
CA LYS A 271 12.83 -10.00 -0.23
C LYS A 271 13.07 -10.30 1.26
N PHE A 272 12.51 -11.39 1.77
CA PHE A 272 12.67 -11.74 3.17
C PHE A 272 14.07 -12.25 3.50
N ALA A 273 14.74 -12.94 2.57
CA ALA A 273 16.15 -13.28 2.74
C ALA A 273 17.04 -12.04 2.85
N LEU A 274 16.78 -11.03 2.01
CA LEU A 274 17.48 -9.74 2.08
C LEU A 274 17.23 -9.02 3.43
N LEU A 275 15.97 -8.93 3.86
CA LEU A 275 15.59 -8.30 5.13
C LEU A 275 16.21 -9.04 6.33
N LYS A 276 16.23 -10.37 6.33
CA LYS A 276 16.84 -11.17 7.41
C LYS A 276 18.35 -11.01 7.47
N LYS A 277 19.02 -10.80 6.33
CA LYS A 277 20.46 -10.58 6.23
C LYS A 277 20.88 -9.14 6.54
N ALA A 278 20.12 -8.14 6.06
CA ALA A 278 20.45 -6.74 6.24
C ALA A 278 20.32 -6.31 7.71
N LYS A 279 21.33 -5.62 8.26
CA LYS A 279 21.21 -4.99 9.57
C LYS A 279 20.32 -3.75 9.52
N TYR A 280 20.36 -2.99 8.43
CA TYR A 280 19.66 -1.73 8.31
C TYR A 280 18.58 -1.78 7.22
N PHE A 281 17.44 -1.13 7.48
CA PHE A 281 16.43 -0.87 6.51
C PHE A 281 16.20 0.63 6.37
N PHE A 282 16.39 1.18 5.17
CA PHE A 282 16.25 2.59 4.88
C PHE A 282 14.89 2.87 4.24
N PHE A 283 14.09 3.71 4.89
CA PHE A 283 12.72 3.99 4.44
C PHE A 283 12.41 5.50 4.43
N PRO A 284 13.07 6.28 3.57
CA PRO A 284 12.93 7.74 3.50
C PRO A 284 11.68 8.17 2.73
N SER A 285 10.58 7.40 2.84
CA SER A 285 9.33 7.73 2.16
C SER A 285 8.73 9.03 2.67
N TYR A 286 8.33 9.89 1.75
CA TYR A 286 7.64 11.14 2.07
C TYR A 286 6.16 10.94 2.38
N GLU A 287 5.61 9.84 1.90
CA GLU A 287 4.19 9.52 1.99
C GLU A 287 3.98 8.02 1.91
N GLU A 288 3.16 7.52 2.82
CA GLU A 288 2.74 6.12 2.89
C GLU A 288 1.30 6.02 3.36
N GLY A 289 0.61 4.99 2.88
CA GLY A 289 -0.70 4.65 3.44
C GLY A 289 -0.59 4.00 4.81
N TRP A 290 0.36 3.06 4.98
CA TRP A 290 0.58 2.35 6.23
C TRP A 290 2.07 2.04 6.47
N GLY A 291 2.80 1.54 5.47
CA GLY A 291 4.21 1.19 5.57
C GLY A 291 4.47 -0.30 5.72
N ILE A 292 3.86 -1.13 4.85
CA ILE A 292 4.01 -2.60 4.89
C ILE A 292 5.49 -3.01 4.90
N ALA A 293 6.31 -2.45 4.00
CA ALA A 293 7.74 -2.78 3.94
C ALA A 293 8.51 -2.41 5.22
N LEU A 294 8.09 -1.34 5.91
CA LEU A 294 8.66 -0.97 7.21
C LEU A 294 8.27 -1.99 8.29
N ALA A 295 7.01 -2.44 8.32
CA ALA A 295 6.57 -3.48 9.25
C ALA A 295 7.31 -4.81 9.02
N GLU A 296 7.44 -5.23 7.75
CA GLU A 296 8.18 -6.44 7.37
C GLU A 296 9.65 -6.36 7.80
N ALA A 297 10.29 -5.21 7.58
CA ALA A 297 11.68 -5.00 7.98
C ALA A 297 11.86 -4.98 9.51
N LEU A 298 10.96 -4.33 10.24
CA LEU A 298 10.93 -4.36 11.70
C LEU A 298 10.72 -5.80 12.20
N TYR A 299 9.78 -6.55 11.61
CA TYR A 299 9.54 -7.95 11.98
C TYR A 299 10.76 -8.85 11.70
N CYS A 300 11.51 -8.55 10.64
CA CYS A 300 12.80 -9.18 10.35
C CYS A 300 13.96 -8.66 11.21
N GLU A 301 13.70 -7.90 12.27
CA GLU A 301 14.68 -7.38 13.19
C GLU A 301 15.77 -6.51 12.51
N CYS A 302 15.37 -5.67 11.56
CA CYS A 302 16.21 -4.62 11.02
C CYS A 302 16.19 -3.39 11.94
N LEU A 303 17.32 -2.68 12.00
CA LEU A 303 17.36 -1.27 12.46
C LEU A 303 16.77 -0.41 11.36
N CYS A 304 15.54 0.00 11.54
CA CYS A 304 14.79 0.74 10.53
C CYS A 304 14.95 2.24 10.72
N ILE A 305 15.55 2.92 9.76
CA ILE A 305 15.64 4.38 9.72
C ILE A 305 14.59 4.88 8.73
N CYS A 306 13.71 5.76 9.18
CA CYS A 306 12.65 6.28 8.32
C CYS A 306 12.40 7.78 8.56
N TYR A 307 11.82 8.46 7.58
CA TYR A 307 11.25 9.78 7.82
C TYR A 307 10.02 9.67 8.73
N GLU A 308 9.90 10.61 9.68
CA GLU A 308 8.76 10.67 10.56
C GLU A 308 7.51 11.13 9.82
N LEU A 309 6.58 10.21 9.60
CA LEU A 309 5.25 10.53 9.06
C LEU A 309 4.21 10.64 10.19
N PRO A 310 3.15 11.46 10.02
CA PRO A 310 2.20 11.78 11.09
C PRO A 310 1.52 10.59 11.77
N HIS A 311 1.47 9.43 11.10
CA HIS A 311 0.83 8.21 11.61
C HIS A 311 1.82 7.13 12.04
N TYR A 312 3.14 7.33 11.88
CA TYR A 312 4.10 6.26 12.12
C TYR A 312 4.25 5.92 13.60
N ARG A 313 4.29 6.93 14.48
CA ARG A 313 4.39 6.67 15.91
C ARG A 313 3.16 5.94 16.47
N SER A 314 1.95 6.19 15.95
CA SER A 314 0.76 5.45 16.37
C SER A 314 0.74 3.99 15.85
N ILE A 315 1.43 3.70 14.73
CA ILE A 315 1.51 2.35 14.16
C ILE A 315 2.71 1.58 14.69
N PHE A 316 3.90 2.19 14.71
CA PHE A 316 5.17 1.53 14.96
C PHE A 316 5.83 1.88 16.29
N GLY A 317 5.21 2.77 17.09
CA GLY A 317 5.80 3.23 18.34
C GLY A 317 7.16 3.90 18.14
N GLU A 318 8.09 3.59 19.03
CA GLU A 318 9.46 4.10 19.00
C GLU A 318 10.45 3.07 18.41
N PHE A 319 9.97 2.01 17.74
CA PHE A 319 10.86 0.98 17.19
C PHE A 319 11.65 1.47 15.98
N PRO A 320 11.08 2.23 15.00
CA PRO A 320 11.90 2.88 14.00
C PRO A 320 12.70 4.05 14.58
N ILE A 321 13.85 4.29 13.99
CA ILE A 321 14.66 5.50 14.27
C ILE A 321 14.15 6.58 13.31
N TYR A 322 13.53 7.61 13.87
CA TYR A 322 12.88 8.65 13.09
C TYR A 322 13.86 9.78 12.73
N ALA A 323 13.88 10.13 11.46
CA ALA A 323 14.53 11.31 10.93
C ALA A 323 13.50 12.35 10.49
N ARG A 324 13.86 13.62 10.53
CA ARG A 324 12.99 14.72 10.06
C ARG A 324 12.65 14.54 8.60
N LEU A 325 11.38 14.72 8.28
CA LEU A 325 10.87 14.56 6.93
C LEU A 325 11.63 15.45 5.92
N GLY A 326 12.26 14.80 4.93
CA GLY A 326 12.98 15.47 3.86
C GLY A 326 14.36 16.02 4.25
N ASP A 327 14.94 15.58 5.36
CA ASP A 327 16.27 15.95 5.82
C ASP A 327 17.24 14.75 5.73
N PRO A 328 17.99 14.60 4.63
CA PRO A 328 18.98 13.52 4.48
C PRO A 328 20.12 13.57 5.51
N THR A 329 20.47 14.77 6.00
CA THR A 329 21.51 14.92 7.04
C THR A 329 21.04 14.35 8.36
N ASP A 330 19.78 14.64 8.73
CA ASP A 330 19.16 14.07 9.92
C ASP A 330 18.99 12.54 9.78
N PHE A 331 18.70 12.05 8.58
CA PHE A 331 18.65 10.63 8.28
C PHE A 331 20.01 9.94 8.49
N THR A 332 21.11 10.57 8.03
CA THR A 332 22.47 10.07 8.27
C THR A 332 22.82 10.12 9.76
N ARG A 333 22.39 11.16 10.48
CA ARG A 333 22.56 11.24 11.93
C ARG A 333 21.82 10.08 12.64
N ALA A 334 20.57 9.81 12.26
CA ALA A 334 19.78 8.69 12.79
C ALA A 334 20.48 7.34 12.56
N PHE A 335 21.10 7.13 11.40
CA PHE A 335 21.90 5.95 11.13
C PHE A 335 23.09 5.83 12.11
N ARG A 336 23.85 6.90 12.34
CA ARG A 336 25.01 6.89 13.24
C ARG A 336 24.62 6.68 14.70
N GLN A 337 23.44 7.09 15.12
CA GLN A 337 22.92 6.93 16.47
C GLN A 337 22.25 5.57 16.71
N SER A 338 22.03 4.79 15.64
CA SER A 338 21.41 3.48 15.74
C SER A 338 22.35 2.49 16.44
N SER A 339 21.85 1.76 17.43
CA SER A 339 22.65 0.82 18.19
C SER A 339 22.16 -0.61 18.06
N GLU A 340 21.04 -0.92 18.67
CA GLU A 340 20.51 -2.28 18.78
C GLU A 340 19.01 -2.33 18.51
N VAL A 341 18.53 -3.49 18.06
CA VAL A 341 17.12 -3.77 17.86
C VAL A 341 16.49 -4.07 19.22
N SER A 342 15.34 -3.46 19.49
CA SER A 342 14.58 -3.77 20.71
C SER A 342 14.06 -5.22 20.67
N PRO A 343 14.29 -6.01 21.74
CA PRO A 343 13.75 -7.38 21.82
C PRO A 343 12.22 -7.44 21.73
N GLU A 344 11.53 -6.36 22.05
CA GLU A 344 10.07 -6.28 22.04
C GLU A 344 9.48 -5.97 20.66
N GLN A 345 10.32 -5.51 19.72
CA GLN A 345 9.92 -5.07 18.39
C GLN A 345 9.08 -6.12 17.65
N LYS A 346 9.59 -7.33 17.52
CA LYS A 346 8.90 -8.42 16.82
C LYS A 346 7.56 -8.77 17.50
N LYS A 347 7.53 -8.85 18.83
CA LYS A 347 6.33 -9.15 19.62
C LYS A 347 5.27 -8.05 19.44
N PHE A 348 5.66 -6.79 19.47
CA PHE A 348 4.76 -5.67 19.23
C PHE A 348 4.08 -5.76 17.87
N LEU A 349 4.84 -6.15 16.83
CA LEU A 349 4.32 -6.21 15.46
C LEU A 349 3.36 -7.38 15.21
N CYS A 350 3.36 -8.43 16.03
CA CYS A 350 2.42 -9.55 15.89
C CYS A 350 0.94 -9.11 15.92
N GLN A 351 0.62 -7.96 16.51
CA GLN A 351 -0.75 -7.41 16.46
C GLN A 351 -1.22 -7.05 15.04
N TYR A 352 -0.29 -6.92 14.09
CA TYR A 352 -0.54 -6.60 12.68
C TYR A 352 -0.33 -7.81 11.77
N ASP A 353 -0.24 -9.02 12.31
CA ASP A 353 -0.22 -10.23 11.50
C ASP A 353 -1.53 -10.37 10.71
N ASP A 354 -1.40 -10.72 9.43
CA ASP A 354 -2.51 -10.75 8.48
C ASP A 354 -3.74 -11.55 8.98
N PRO A 355 -3.62 -12.76 9.56
CA PRO A 355 -4.79 -13.47 10.06
C PRO A 355 -5.57 -12.69 11.11
N LEU A 356 -4.89 -12.04 12.04
CA LEU A 356 -5.51 -11.26 13.11
C LEU A 356 -6.17 -9.98 12.58
N VAL A 357 -5.48 -9.27 11.68
CA VAL A 357 -6.01 -8.07 11.03
C VAL A 357 -7.26 -8.41 10.21
N MET A 358 -7.21 -9.50 9.44
CA MET A 358 -8.32 -9.92 8.60
C MET A 358 -9.51 -10.43 9.41
N GLN A 359 -9.27 -11.12 10.53
CA GLN A 359 -10.32 -11.51 11.47
C GLN A 359 -11.05 -10.27 12.02
N ARG A 360 -10.33 -9.29 12.54
CA ARG A 360 -10.91 -8.03 13.05
C ARG A 360 -11.72 -7.31 11.97
N PHE A 361 -11.21 -7.30 10.74
CA PHE A 361 -11.93 -6.71 9.62
C PHE A 361 -13.25 -7.41 9.34
N LEU A 362 -13.25 -8.74 9.30
CA LEU A 362 -14.48 -9.52 9.08
C LEU A 362 -15.49 -9.32 10.21
N GLU A 363 -15.05 -9.21 11.44
CA GLU A 363 -15.90 -8.89 12.61
C GLU A 363 -16.58 -7.53 12.42
N HIS A 364 -15.83 -6.49 12.03
CA HIS A 364 -16.38 -5.16 11.75
C HIS A 364 -17.39 -5.18 10.61
N LEU A 365 -17.09 -5.85 9.50
CA LEU A 365 -18.02 -5.97 8.37
C LEU A 365 -19.30 -6.72 8.79
N THR A 366 -19.18 -7.74 9.63
CA THR A 366 -20.31 -8.51 10.13
C THR A 366 -21.20 -7.64 11.02
N ALA A 367 -20.62 -6.85 11.92
CA ALA A 367 -21.35 -5.91 12.76
C ALA A 367 -22.09 -4.86 11.91
N LEU A 368 -21.43 -4.28 10.90
CA LEU A 368 -22.02 -3.32 9.97
C LEU A 368 -23.21 -3.92 9.18
N ALA A 369 -23.13 -5.19 8.79
CA ALA A 369 -24.20 -5.86 8.08
C ALA A 369 -25.46 -6.10 8.96
N GLN A 370 -25.28 -6.19 10.29
CA GLN A 370 -26.39 -6.44 11.24
C GLN A 370 -27.10 -5.17 11.70
N THR A 371 -26.41 -4.01 11.71
CA THR A 371 -27.02 -2.75 12.12
C THR A 371 -28.08 -2.27 11.10
N SER A 372 -29.27 -1.87 11.56
CA SER A 372 -30.27 -1.22 10.72
C SER A 372 -29.75 0.11 10.20
N LYS A 373 -30.18 0.54 8.99
CA LYS A 373 -30.02 1.94 8.60
C LYS A 373 -30.88 2.77 9.57
N SER A 374 -30.24 3.54 10.43
CA SER A 374 -30.91 4.59 11.22
C SER A 374 -31.40 5.69 10.29
#